data_7a96509f481332e5e21eef74f747a65b
#
_entry.id   7a96509f481332e5e21eef74f747a65b
#
_cell.length_a   1.000
_cell.length_b   1.000
_cell.length_c   1.000
_cell.angle_alpha   90.00
_cell.angle_beta   90.00
_cell.angle_gamma   90.00
#
_symmetry.space_group_name_H-M   'P 1'
#
loop_
_entity.id
_entity.type
_entity.pdbx_description
1 polymer ?
#
loop_
_entity_poly.entity_id
_entity_poly.type
_entity_poly.pdbx_seq_one_letter_code
_entity_poly.pdbx_strand_id
1 'polypeptide(L)'
;ADRVAIGNTSLVHNFKKNKNKVTLKNIKKHEAAEYELLRKHISNGSMLMSGRHLQHGDETQATRNMEVFTNCSTASSSYVLFYLLMNGSGVGRAYDDDMCVVDWDNMPNVRCVIADDHADYDWGKDESARDAKHKYGDSNGRVHWFEVPDSREGWAQAIEMLEIMAYEKKYKDDLLILDFSAVRPKGAPIRGMQDRPSSGPKPLMNAFERVATIKGAGMSPWKQAMFVDHYLAECVLVGGARRSARIATKTWTDPEVFDFIDIKRGGFLWSANNSVAVDEKFWKQRSNHSKKVLEAIMKASYEDGTGEPGFINQHRLVQNDEGYDGYQDGKYAESEKYKPLDRTRKMLSHLARNAGSKPYSQIPNPCGEISLNMLGGYCVIGDVVPYFAPTLDDAEEAFRAMARALIRVNSMDCLYSREVKRTNRIG
;
A
#
# COMPACT_ATOMS: atom_id res chain seq x y z
N ALA A 1 -24.38 -13.89 0.71
CA ALA A 1 -24.87 -13.19 -0.49
C ALA A 1 -25.50 -11.84 -0.13
N ASP A 2 -26.54 -11.81 0.72
CA ASP A 2 -27.31 -10.59 1.04
C ASP A 2 -26.43 -9.41 1.45
N ARG A 3 -25.56 -9.61 2.43
CA ARG A 3 -24.69 -8.55 2.96
C ARG A 3 -23.79 -7.94 1.87
N VAL A 4 -23.17 -8.74 1.03
CA VAL A 4 -22.31 -8.29 -0.06
C VAL A 4 -23.10 -7.58 -1.16
N ALA A 5 -24.29 -8.12 -1.51
CA ALA A 5 -25.18 -7.49 -2.48
C ALA A 5 -25.68 -6.13 -1.99
N ILE A 6 -26.07 -6.00 -0.71
CA ILE A 6 -26.44 -4.72 -0.09
C ILE A 6 -25.28 -3.73 -0.18
N GLY A 7 -24.06 -4.16 0.20
CA GLY A 7 -22.88 -3.33 0.20
C GLY A 7 -22.58 -2.77 -1.18
N ASN A 8 -22.53 -3.62 -2.20
CA ASN A 8 -22.25 -3.18 -3.57
C ASN A 8 -23.38 -2.30 -4.15
N THR A 9 -24.66 -2.68 -3.93
CA THR A 9 -25.79 -1.88 -4.39
C THR A 9 -25.83 -0.49 -3.72
N SER A 10 -25.33 -0.37 -2.47
CA SER A 10 -25.24 0.91 -1.79
C SER A 10 -24.29 1.92 -2.48
N LEU A 11 -23.48 1.46 -3.41
CA LEU A 11 -22.58 2.29 -4.21
C LEU A 11 -23.25 2.87 -5.47
N VAL A 12 -24.46 2.50 -5.78
CA VAL A 12 -25.22 3.09 -6.90
C VAL A 12 -25.40 4.59 -6.66
N HIS A 13 -25.32 5.37 -7.73
CA HIS A 13 -25.22 6.84 -7.68
C HIS A 13 -26.30 7.52 -6.82
N ASN A 14 -27.50 6.99 -6.81
CA ASN A 14 -28.63 7.54 -6.03
C ASN A 14 -28.40 7.53 -4.51
N PHE A 15 -27.59 6.60 -4.01
CA PHE A 15 -27.27 6.49 -2.58
C PHE A 15 -26.02 7.26 -2.18
N LYS A 16 -25.10 7.51 -3.12
CA LYS A 16 -23.85 8.26 -2.84
C LYS A 16 -24.10 9.70 -2.37
N LYS A 17 -25.20 10.32 -2.77
CA LYS A 17 -25.55 11.69 -2.37
C LYS A 17 -26.04 11.78 -0.92
N ASN A 18 -26.58 10.70 -0.38
CA ASN A 18 -27.03 10.62 0.99
C ASN A 18 -25.99 9.85 1.80
N LYS A 19 -25.14 10.55 2.55
CA LYS A 19 -24.13 9.95 3.45
C LYS A 19 -24.73 9.12 4.60
N ASN A 20 -26.03 8.84 4.58
CA ASN A 20 -26.71 8.05 5.59
C ASN A 20 -26.57 6.55 5.31
N LYS A 21 -26.58 5.76 6.39
CA LYS A 21 -26.57 4.30 6.32
C LYS A 21 -27.68 3.81 5.37
N VAL A 22 -27.30 3.13 4.29
CA VAL A 22 -28.24 2.58 3.32
C VAL A 22 -28.85 1.32 3.89
N THR A 23 -30.15 1.30 4.11
CA THR A 23 -30.86 0.14 4.64
C THR A 23 -31.36 -0.77 3.52
N LEU A 24 -31.53 -2.08 3.81
CA LEU A 24 -32.13 -3.01 2.87
C LEU A 24 -33.51 -2.56 2.38
N LYS A 25 -34.29 -1.89 3.25
CA LYS A 25 -35.59 -1.31 2.88
C LYS A 25 -35.45 -0.25 1.78
N ASN A 26 -34.45 0.63 1.90
CA ASN A 26 -34.17 1.65 0.89
C ASN A 26 -33.69 1.04 -0.42
N ILE A 27 -32.83 0.03 -0.37
CA ILE A 27 -32.34 -0.68 -1.55
C ILE A 27 -33.51 -1.37 -2.27
N LYS A 28 -34.32 -2.13 -1.59
CA LYS A 28 -35.50 -2.78 -2.16
C LYS A 28 -36.54 -1.78 -2.75
N LYS A 29 -36.59 -0.57 -2.26
CA LYS A 29 -37.46 0.46 -2.81
C LYS A 29 -36.95 1.07 -4.11
N HIS A 30 -35.63 1.26 -4.25
CA HIS A 30 -35.03 2.07 -5.31
C HIS A 30 -34.16 1.30 -6.28
N GLU A 31 -33.54 0.19 -5.85
CA GLU A 31 -32.56 -0.59 -6.61
C GLU A 31 -32.78 -2.11 -6.46
N ALA A 32 -34.02 -2.52 -6.35
CA ALA A 32 -34.39 -3.93 -6.10
C ALA A 32 -33.83 -4.88 -7.16
N ALA A 33 -33.91 -4.50 -8.42
CA ALA A 33 -33.47 -5.34 -9.53
C ALA A 33 -31.96 -5.67 -9.44
N GLU A 34 -31.12 -4.66 -9.20
CA GLU A 34 -29.67 -4.84 -9.08
C GLU A 34 -29.29 -5.62 -7.82
N TYR A 35 -29.99 -5.36 -6.70
CA TYR A 35 -29.77 -6.13 -5.47
C TYR A 35 -30.10 -7.63 -5.67
N GLU A 36 -31.28 -7.94 -6.23
CA GLU A 36 -31.67 -9.35 -6.44
C GLU A 36 -30.77 -10.04 -7.47
N LEU A 37 -30.31 -9.33 -8.50
CA LEU A 37 -29.35 -9.83 -9.46
C LEU A 37 -28.04 -10.25 -8.81
N LEU A 38 -27.40 -9.33 -8.04
CA LEU A 38 -26.16 -9.63 -7.33
C LEU A 38 -26.37 -10.77 -6.32
N ARG A 39 -27.48 -10.72 -5.57
CA ARG A 39 -27.83 -11.76 -4.62
C ARG A 39 -27.98 -13.14 -5.26
N LYS A 40 -28.68 -13.23 -6.40
CA LYS A 40 -28.85 -14.45 -7.20
C LYS A 40 -27.51 -15.08 -7.53
N HIS A 41 -26.63 -14.34 -8.19
CA HIS A 41 -25.34 -14.84 -8.69
C HIS A 41 -24.33 -15.12 -7.58
N ILE A 42 -24.34 -14.34 -6.49
CA ILE A 42 -23.48 -14.63 -5.33
C ILE A 42 -23.98 -15.86 -4.57
N SER A 43 -25.32 -16.06 -4.49
CA SER A 43 -25.89 -17.20 -3.76
C SER A 43 -25.67 -18.54 -4.45
N ASN A 44 -25.73 -18.58 -5.78
CA ASN A 44 -25.50 -19.80 -6.55
C ASN A 44 -24.04 -20.04 -6.89
N GLY A 45 -23.15 -19.10 -6.55
CA GLY A 45 -21.71 -19.22 -6.79
C GLY A 45 -21.26 -18.87 -8.21
N SER A 46 -22.16 -18.47 -9.12
CA SER A 46 -21.76 -18.04 -10.48
C SER A 46 -20.99 -16.72 -10.49
N MET A 47 -21.04 -15.95 -9.38
CA MET A 47 -20.27 -14.74 -9.18
C MET A 47 -19.75 -14.68 -7.74
N LEU A 48 -18.46 -14.42 -7.58
CA LEU A 48 -17.80 -14.29 -6.28
C LEU A 48 -16.99 -12.98 -6.22
N MET A 49 -17.41 -12.10 -5.33
CA MET A 49 -16.59 -10.94 -5.00
C MET A 49 -15.39 -11.37 -4.17
N SER A 50 -14.27 -10.62 -4.26
CA SER A 50 -13.05 -10.96 -3.51
C SER A 50 -13.31 -11.12 -2.02
N GLY A 51 -12.43 -11.83 -1.31
CA GLY A 51 -12.52 -12.08 0.12
C GLY A 51 -12.69 -10.79 0.96
N ARG A 52 -12.24 -9.63 0.45
CA ARG A 52 -12.44 -8.33 1.12
C ARG A 52 -13.88 -7.89 1.10
N HIS A 53 -14.58 -8.11 0.00
CA HIS A 53 -16.01 -7.83 -0.09
C HIS A 53 -16.81 -8.79 0.79
N LEU A 54 -16.37 -10.05 0.87
CA LEU A 54 -16.96 -11.01 1.81
C LEU A 54 -16.75 -10.60 3.27
N GLN A 55 -15.65 -9.94 3.57
CA GLN A 55 -15.28 -9.50 4.93
C GLN A 55 -15.93 -8.15 5.29
N HIS A 56 -15.89 -7.18 4.38
CA HIS A 56 -16.21 -5.77 4.64
C HIS A 56 -17.43 -5.24 3.88
N GLY A 57 -17.97 -5.97 2.91
CA GLY A 57 -19.15 -5.58 2.14
C GLY A 57 -20.40 -5.68 3.00
N ASP A 58 -21.03 -4.55 3.29
CA ASP A 58 -22.26 -4.41 4.07
C ASP A 58 -22.93 -3.05 3.79
N GLU A 59 -24.02 -2.73 4.47
CA GLU A 59 -24.75 -1.48 4.32
C GLU A 59 -23.92 -0.22 4.62
N THR A 60 -22.74 -0.35 5.20
CA THR A 60 -21.82 0.77 5.46
C THR A 60 -20.72 0.90 4.40
N GLN A 61 -20.72 0.07 3.35
CA GLN A 61 -19.66 0.06 2.33
C GLN A 61 -19.45 1.44 1.70
N ALA A 62 -20.50 2.19 1.41
CA ALA A 62 -20.42 3.52 0.82
C ALA A 62 -19.72 4.57 1.69
N THR A 63 -19.55 4.31 2.99
CA THR A 63 -18.85 5.21 3.93
C THR A 63 -17.38 4.89 4.10
N ARG A 64 -16.92 3.78 3.55
CA ARG A 64 -15.54 3.29 3.65
C ARG A 64 -14.68 3.81 2.51
N ASN A 65 -13.38 3.78 2.71
CA ASN A 65 -12.42 4.09 1.65
C ASN A 65 -12.23 2.88 0.74
N MET A 66 -11.90 3.15 -0.54
CA MET A 66 -11.65 2.11 -1.55
C MET A 66 -10.53 1.15 -1.12
N GLU A 67 -9.52 1.64 -0.40
CA GLU A 67 -8.36 0.85 0.06
C GLU A 67 -8.78 -0.39 0.87
N VAL A 68 -9.92 -0.34 1.55
CA VAL A 68 -10.46 -1.49 2.29
C VAL A 68 -10.85 -2.65 1.35
N PHE A 69 -11.18 -2.36 0.10
CA PHE A 69 -11.62 -3.32 -0.92
C PHE A 69 -10.55 -3.61 -1.98
N THR A 70 -9.43 -2.90 -1.94
CA THR A 70 -8.33 -3.03 -2.90
C THR A 70 -7.55 -4.32 -2.68
N ASN A 71 -7.40 -5.13 -3.72
CA ASN A 71 -6.64 -6.37 -3.69
C ASN A 71 -5.16 -6.12 -3.96
N CYS A 72 -4.87 -5.36 -5.01
CA CYS A 72 -3.53 -5.02 -5.44
C CYS A 72 -3.40 -3.51 -5.61
N SER A 73 -2.19 -3.02 -5.41
CA SER A 73 -1.90 -1.58 -5.41
C SER A 73 -0.45 -1.32 -5.70
N THR A 74 -0.14 -0.05 -5.90
CA THR A 74 1.22 0.47 -5.98
C THR A 74 1.36 1.65 -5.04
N ALA A 75 2.59 1.93 -4.61
CA ALA A 75 2.92 3.08 -3.79
C ALA A 75 4.32 3.59 -4.11
N SER A 76 4.56 4.89 -3.95
CA SER A 76 5.85 5.53 -4.12
C SER A 76 6.50 6.00 -2.80
N SER A 77 5.79 5.89 -1.69
CA SER A 77 6.26 6.27 -0.35
C SER A 77 6.03 5.15 0.66
N SER A 78 6.83 5.11 1.71
CA SER A 78 6.77 4.05 2.72
C SER A 78 5.50 4.11 3.56
N TYR A 79 5.00 5.29 3.90
CA TYR A 79 3.78 5.43 4.69
C TYR A 79 2.52 4.97 3.92
N VAL A 80 2.42 5.26 2.62
CA VAL A 80 1.31 4.77 1.79
C VAL A 80 1.41 3.26 1.61
N LEU A 81 2.62 2.74 1.33
CA LEU A 81 2.87 1.30 1.25
C LEU A 81 2.42 0.59 2.53
N PHE A 82 2.80 1.09 3.68
CA PHE A 82 2.44 0.52 4.98
C PHE A 82 0.92 0.52 5.20
N TYR A 83 0.25 1.64 4.90
CA TYR A 83 -1.21 1.73 4.97
C TYR A 83 -1.91 0.68 4.09
N LEU A 84 -1.45 0.52 2.86
CA LEU A 84 -2.01 -0.45 1.92
C LEU A 84 -1.78 -1.89 2.39
N LEU A 85 -0.60 -2.20 2.92
CA LEU A 85 -0.31 -3.51 3.53
C LEU A 85 -1.21 -3.79 4.72
N MET A 86 -1.44 -2.81 5.62
CA MET A 86 -2.37 -2.94 6.74
C MET A 86 -3.82 -3.15 6.28
N ASN A 87 -4.20 -2.63 5.12
CA ASN A 87 -5.46 -2.96 4.46
C ASN A 87 -5.39 -4.32 3.76
N GLY A 88 -4.22 -4.97 3.74
CA GLY A 88 -3.95 -6.29 3.17
C GLY A 88 -3.87 -6.27 1.66
N SER A 89 -3.65 -5.13 1.01
CA SER A 89 -3.35 -5.04 -0.41
C SER A 89 -1.97 -5.62 -0.71
N GLY A 90 -1.80 -6.23 -1.87
CA GLY A 90 -0.47 -6.48 -2.42
C GLY A 90 0.08 -5.18 -3.01
N VAL A 91 1.34 -4.83 -2.71
CA VAL A 91 1.88 -3.51 -3.07
C VAL A 91 3.13 -3.63 -3.94
N GLY A 92 3.09 -3.01 -5.14
CA GLY A 92 4.25 -2.78 -5.99
C GLY A 92 4.91 -1.43 -5.69
N ARG A 93 6.26 -1.40 -5.71
CA ARG A 93 7.04 -0.17 -5.60
C ARG A 93 8.26 -0.19 -6.49
N ALA A 94 8.53 0.93 -7.18
CA ALA A 94 9.77 1.16 -7.90
C ALA A 94 10.85 1.71 -6.95
N TYR A 95 12.04 1.11 -7.00
CA TYR A 95 13.21 1.49 -6.20
C TYR A 95 14.33 2.08 -7.07
N ASP A 96 13.97 2.71 -8.19
CA ASP A 96 14.90 3.51 -8.96
C ASP A 96 15.42 4.67 -8.10
N ASP A 97 16.66 5.08 -8.27
CA ASP A 97 17.32 6.08 -7.42
C ASP A 97 16.53 7.38 -7.35
N ASP A 98 15.99 7.82 -8.48
CA ASP A 98 15.18 9.05 -8.55
C ASP A 98 13.75 8.89 -8.02
N MET A 99 13.26 7.64 -7.80
CA MET A 99 11.99 7.37 -7.13
C MET A 99 12.12 7.20 -5.61
N CYS A 100 13.35 7.12 -5.09
CA CYS A 100 13.63 7.03 -3.66
C CYS A 100 14.19 8.37 -3.15
N VAL A 101 13.31 9.39 -3.10
CA VAL A 101 13.69 10.79 -2.81
C VAL A 101 13.98 11.07 -1.34
N VAL A 102 13.74 10.12 -0.46
CA VAL A 102 13.99 10.23 0.99
C VAL A 102 15.32 9.58 1.32
N ASP A 103 16.23 10.37 1.84
CA ASP A 103 17.47 9.90 2.45
C ASP A 103 17.26 9.75 3.96
N TRP A 104 17.09 8.50 4.41
CA TRP A 104 16.78 8.17 5.81
C TRP A 104 17.95 8.45 6.77
N ASP A 105 19.16 8.70 6.28
CA ASP A 105 20.26 9.23 7.10
C ASP A 105 19.97 10.63 7.66
N ASN A 106 19.01 11.34 7.06
CA ASN A 106 18.55 12.64 7.52
C ASN A 106 17.34 12.58 8.47
N MET A 107 16.86 11.39 8.84
CA MET A 107 15.77 11.28 9.81
C MET A 107 16.20 11.77 11.21
N PRO A 108 15.25 12.24 12.04
CA PRO A 108 15.53 12.53 13.46
C PRO A 108 15.93 11.25 14.20
N ASN A 109 16.46 11.40 15.41
CA ASN A 109 16.54 10.29 16.32
C ASN A 109 15.14 9.88 16.73
N VAL A 110 14.87 8.57 16.86
CA VAL A 110 13.54 8.05 17.17
C VAL A 110 13.55 7.37 18.52
N ARG A 111 12.50 7.63 19.31
CA ARG A 111 12.20 6.90 20.53
C ARG A 111 10.74 6.51 20.56
N CYS A 112 10.47 5.27 20.94
CA CYS A 112 9.14 4.76 21.19
C CYS A 112 8.91 4.76 22.68
N VAL A 113 7.78 5.32 23.13
CA VAL A 113 7.38 5.36 24.52
C VAL A 113 5.95 4.84 24.66
N ILE A 114 5.63 4.36 25.86
CA ILE A 114 4.31 3.82 26.18
C ILE A 114 4.01 4.10 27.66
N ALA A 115 2.74 4.30 28.01
CA ALA A 115 2.36 4.53 29.41
C ALA A 115 2.71 3.32 30.30
N ASP A 116 3.20 3.58 31.49
CA ASP A 116 3.62 2.55 32.43
C ASP A 116 2.44 1.71 33.00
N ASP A 117 1.22 2.19 32.89
CA ASP A 117 -0.03 1.47 33.18
C ASP A 117 -0.63 0.74 31.98
N HIS A 118 -0.01 0.84 30.80
CA HIS A 118 -0.48 0.11 29.62
C HIS A 118 -0.25 -1.40 29.77
N ALA A 119 -1.24 -2.22 29.39
CA ALA A 119 -1.21 -3.67 29.57
C ALA A 119 -0.01 -4.38 28.86
N ASP A 120 0.55 -3.77 27.81
CA ASP A 120 1.71 -4.30 27.08
C ASP A 120 3.03 -3.64 27.51
N TYR A 121 3.05 -2.83 28.59
CA TYR A 121 4.28 -2.21 29.07
C TYR A 121 5.24 -3.26 29.65
N ASP A 122 6.49 -3.27 29.19
CA ASP A 122 7.56 -4.13 29.69
C ASP A 122 8.56 -3.30 30.51
N TRP A 123 8.52 -3.44 31.85
CA TRP A 123 9.36 -2.71 32.79
C TRP A 123 10.88 -2.87 32.55
N GLY A 124 11.27 -3.94 31.88
CA GLY A 124 12.68 -4.20 31.59
C GLY A 124 13.19 -3.62 30.28
N LYS A 125 12.29 -3.16 29.41
CA LYS A 125 12.64 -2.80 28.02
C LYS A 125 12.06 -1.47 27.55
N ASP A 126 10.87 -1.10 28.02
CA ASP A 126 10.16 0.07 27.52
C ASP A 126 10.52 1.34 28.26
N GLU A 127 10.55 2.46 27.55
CA GLU A 127 10.64 3.79 28.15
C GLU A 127 9.23 4.27 28.48
N SER A 128 9.01 4.71 29.74
CA SER A 128 7.73 5.27 30.17
C SER A 128 7.45 6.60 29.48
N ALA A 129 6.24 6.79 28.94
CA ALA A 129 5.81 8.06 28.37
C ALA A 129 5.88 9.20 29.41
N ARG A 130 5.61 8.92 30.69
CA ARG A 130 5.74 9.89 31.80
C ARG A 130 7.19 10.31 32.00
N ASP A 131 8.10 9.34 32.09
CA ASP A 131 9.52 9.62 32.36
C ASP A 131 10.16 10.34 31.15
N ALA A 132 9.78 9.95 29.92
CA ALA A 132 10.18 10.64 28.72
C ALA A 132 9.70 12.11 28.68
N LYS A 133 8.48 12.41 29.14
CA LYS A 133 7.97 13.78 29.25
C LYS A 133 8.78 14.59 30.24
N HIS A 134 9.17 14.03 31.40
CA HIS A 134 10.05 14.69 32.34
C HIS A 134 11.44 14.95 31.78
N LYS A 135 11.98 14.00 31.04
CA LYS A 135 13.35 14.07 30.50
C LYS A 135 13.49 14.99 29.30
N TYR A 136 12.49 15.05 28.43
CA TYR A 136 12.56 15.74 27.13
C TYR A 136 11.58 16.91 26.97
N GLY A 137 10.68 17.14 27.95
CA GLY A 137 9.56 18.08 27.81
C GLY A 137 9.97 19.56 27.62
N ASP A 138 11.14 19.98 28.13
CA ASP A 138 11.60 21.38 28.10
C ASP A 138 12.65 21.66 27.02
N SER A 139 12.80 20.82 26.03
CA SER A 139 13.86 20.89 25.05
C SER A 139 13.52 21.83 23.87
N ASN A 140 13.83 23.08 23.97
CA ASN A 140 14.01 24.15 22.96
C ASN A 140 13.55 23.88 21.50
N GLY A 141 12.36 23.25 21.30
CA GLY A 141 11.76 23.02 19.98
C GLY A 141 12.44 21.94 19.12
N ARG A 142 13.41 21.17 19.65
CA ARG A 142 14.09 20.07 18.94
C ARG A 142 13.54 18.69 19.29
N VAL A 143 12.51 18.62 20.12
CA VAL A 143 11.79 17.40 20.44
C VAL A 143 10.37 17.49 19.89
N HIS A 144 10.00 16.50 19.10
CA HIS A 144 8.71 16.40 18.44
C HIS A 144 7.96 15.20 19.03
N TRP A 145 6.78 15.44 19.56
CA TRP A 145 5.90 14.39 20.09
C TRP A 145 4.83 14.04 19.08
N PHE A 146 4.61 12.77 18.88
CA PHE A 146 3.50 12.25 18.12
C PHE A 146 2.82 11.11 18.88
N GLU A 147 1.63 11.38 19.38
CA GLU A 147 0.76 10.34 19.93
C GLU A 147 0.19 9.51 18.78
N VAL A 148 0.47 8.21 18.77
CA VAL A 148 0.08 7.29 17.71
C VAL A 148 -1.38 6.88 17.91
N PRO A 149 -2.31 7.33 17.01
CA PRO A 149 -3.71 6.93 17.13
C PRO A 149 -3.92 5.44 16.93
N ASP A 150 -4.90 4.87 17.65
CA ASP A 150 -5.26 3.45 17.55
C ASP A 150 -6.07 3.15 16.28
N SER A 151 -5.46 3.35 15.13
CA SER A 151 -6.05 3.13 13.81
C SER A 151 -4.97 2.83 12.77
N ARG A 152 -5.36 2.22 11.64
CA ARG A 152 -4.44 2.01 10.50
C ARG A 152 -3.92 3.34 9.94
N GLU A 153 -4.79 4.32 9.90
CA GLU A 153 -4.47 5.68 9.49
C GLU A 153 -3.46 6.31 10.42
N GLY A 154 -3.64 6.18 11.74
CA GLY A 154 -2.73 6.70 12.76
C GLY A 154 -1.36 6.03 12.71
N TRP A 155 -1.30 4.73 12.49
CA TRP A 155 -0.05 4.00 12.30
C TRP A 155 0.70 4.46 11.04
N ALA A 156 -0.03 4.66 9.93
CA ALA A 156 0.56 5.21 8.71
C ALA A 156 1.04 6.65 8.90
N GLN A 157 0.31 7.48 9.65
CA GLN A 157 0.71 8.86 9.98
C GLN A 157 2.00 8.92 10.80
N ALA A 158 2.24 7.96 11.69
CA ALA A 158 3.51 7.87 12.42
C ALA A 158 4.71 7.65 11.47
N ILE A 159 4.54 6.80 10.45
CA ILE A 159 5.55 6.62 9.40
C ILE A 159 5.65 7.86 8.52
N GLU A 160 4.52 8.47 8.13
CA GLU A 160 4.50 9.72 7.36
C GLU A 160 5.30 10.81 8.06
N MET A 161 5.11 10.99 9.37
CA MET A 161 5.85 11.98 10.16
C MET A 161 7.36 11.73 10.05
N LEU A 162 7.82 10.52 10.25
CA LEU A 162 9.24 10.19 10.17
C LEU A 162 9.80 10.36 8.75
N GLU A 163 9.08 9.86 7.73
CA GLU A 163 9.48 9.94 6.32
C GLU A 163 9.60 11.40 5.85
N ILE A 164 8.67 12.27 6.26
CA ILE A 164 8.72 13.70 5.93
C ILE A 164 9.84 14.42 6.67
N MET A 165 10.08 14.09 7.92
CA MET A 165 11.21 14.67 8.66
C MET A 165 12.55 14.29 8.04
N ALA A 166 12.70 13.05 7.57
CA ALA A 166 13.86 12.59 6.82
C ALA A 166 14.01 13.34 5.47
N TYR A 167 12.90 13.51 4.73
CA TYR A 167 12.90 14.26 3.47
C TYR A 167 13.34 15.72 3.62
N GLU A 168 12.91 16.40 4.68
CA GLU A 168 13.23 17.81 4.93
C GLU A 168 14.65 18.05 5.45
N LYS A 169 15.38 17.03 5.88
CA LYS A 169 16.79 17.05 6.35
C LYS A 169 17.07 17.93 7.59
N LYS A 170 16.31 18.99 7.82
CA LYS A 170 16.53 19.93 8.92
C LYS A 170 16.32 19.33 10.30
N TYR A 171 15.66 18.18 10.38
CA TYR A 171 15.35 17.47 11.63
C TYR A 171 16.37 16.39 11.99
N LYS A 172 17.47 16.26 11.24
CA LYS A 172 18.46 15.20 11.40
C LYS A 172 18.97 15.04 12.84
N ASP A 173 19.15 16.14 13.53
CA ASP A 173 19.67 16.16 14.91
C ASP A 173 18.56 16.29 15.96
N ASP A 174 17.33 16.32 15.55
CA ASP A 174 16.18 16.40 16.44
C ASP A 174 15.79 15.02 16.99
N LEU A 175 14.86 15.00 17.94
CA LEU A 175 14.29 13.80 18.52
C LEU A 175 12.80 13.71 18.18
N LEU A 176 12.38 12.61 17.58
CA LEU A 176 10.97 12.26 17.41
C LEU A 176 10.59 11.22 18.47
N ILE A 177 9.66 11.57 19.33
CA ILE A 177 9.07 10.66 20.30
C ILE A 177 7.71 10.21 19.79
N LEU A 178 7.57 8.90 19.64
CA LEU A 178 6.34 8.23 19.23
C LEU A 178 5.70 7.61 20.49
N ASP A 179 4.56 8.17 20.90
CA ASP A 179 3.83 7.73 22.08
C ASP A 179 2.74 6.74 21.69
N PHE A 180 2.89 5.49 22.13
CA PHE A 180 2.00 4.38 21.82
C PHE A 180 0.95 4.12 22.88
N SER A 181 0.83 4.98 23.89
CA SER A 181 -0.07 4.82 25.03
C SER A 181 -1.55 4.68 24.64
N ALA A 182 -1.95 5.30 23.52
CA ALA A 182 -3.32 5.25 23.02
C ALA A 182 -3.64 3.99 22.21
N VAL A 183 -2.64 3.20 21.82
CA VAL A 183 -2.83 1.99 21.00
C VAL A 183 -3.39 0.87 21.88
N ARG A 184 -4.46 0.22 21.43
CA ARG A 184 -5.09 -0.89 22.16
C ARG A 184 -4.09 -2.02 22.46
N PRO A 185 -4.22 -2.69 23.62
CA PRO A 185 -3.32 -3.76 24.00
C PRO A 185 -3.49 -5.01 23.13
N LYS A 186 -2.47 -5.87 23.19
CA LYS A 186 -2.47 -7.18 22.56
C LYS A 186 -3.69 -8.00 23.04
N GLY A 187 -4.36 -8.65 22.10
CA GLY A 187 -5.55 -9.46 22.39
C GLY A 187 -6.86 -8.68 22.38
N ALA A 188 -6.84 -7.34 22.47
CA ALA A 188 -8.06 -6.54 22.36
C ALA A 188 -8.75 -6.73 20.97
N PRO A 189 -10.09 -6.77 20.91
CA PRO A 189 -10.79 -7.06 19.64
C PRO A 189 -10.66 -5.91 18.63
N ILE A 190 -10.39 -6.26 17.39
CA ILE A 190 -10.39 -5.33 16.24
C ILE A 190 -11.77 -5.42 15.58
N ARG A 191 -12.70 -4.54 15.97
CA ARG A 191 -14.11 -4.55 15.50
C ARG A 191 -14.26 -4.55 13.98
N GLY A 192 -13.42 -3.80 13.27
CA GLY A 192 -13.43 -3.75 11.81
C GLY A 192 -12.86 -5.00 11.12
N MET A 193 -12.41 -6.01 11.88
CA MET A 193 -11.83 -7.26 11.41
C MET A 193 -12.48 -8.50 12.06
N GLN A 194 -13.77 -8.45 12.30
CA GLN A 194 -14.51 -9.58 12.91
C GLN A 194 -13.99 -9.96 14.29
N ASP A 195 -13.67 -8.95 15.08
CA ASP A 195 -13.16 -9.08 16.46
C ASP A 195 -11.89 -9.94 16.60
N ARG A 196 -11.07 -10.02 15.52
CA ARG A 196 -9.75 -10.64 15.62
C ARG A 196 -8.90 -9.93 16.67
N PRO A 197 -8.07 -10.68 17.40
CA PRO A 197 -7.22 -10.08 18.43
C PRO A 197 -6.20 -9.12 17.83
N SER A 198 -6.01 -7.98 18.49
CA SER A 198 -4.94 -7.02 18.19
C SER A 198 -3.57 -7.60 18.49
N SER A 199 -2.56 -7.17 17.76
CA SER A 199 -1.14 -7.42 18.09
C SER A 199 -0.61 -6.52 19.21
N GLY A 200 -1.34 -5.48 19.58
CA GLY A 200 -0.84 -4.43 20.46
C GLY A 200 0.17 -3.49 19.78
N PRO A 201 0.78 -2.57 20.54
CA PRO A 201 1.72 -1.57 20.02
C PRO A 201 3.10 -2.14 19.65
N LYS A 202 3.54 -3.20 20.30
CA LYS A 202 4.92 -3.73 20.22
C LYS A 202 5.43 -4.00 18.80
N PRO A 203 4.64 -4.60 17.87
CA PRO A 203 5.13 -4.83 16.50
C PRO A 203 5.53 -3.54 15.80
N LEU A 204 4.77 -2.45 16.01
CA LEU A 204 5.09 -1.17 15.37
C LEU A 204 6.25 -0.46 16.09
N MET A 205 6.32 -0.52 17.43
CA MET A 205 7.48 -0.02 18.21
C MET A 205 8.77 -0.68 17.71
N ASN A 206 8.80 -2.01 17.62
CA ASN A 206 9.95 -2.76 17.10
C ASN A 206 10.29 -2.39 15.65
N ALA A 207 9.29 -2.13 14.81
CA ALA A 207 9.54 -1.68 13.43
C ALA A 207 10.25 -0.31 13.41
N PHE A 208 9.82 0.64 14.24
CA PHE A 208 10.49 1.94 14.35
C PHE A 208 11.92 1.83 14.91
N GLU A 209 12.16 0.98 15.90
CA GLU A 209 13.50 0.72 16.43
C GLU A 209 14.43 0.18 15.34
N ARG A 210 13.93 -0.76 14.52
CA ARG A 210 14.69 -1.30 13.38
C ARG A 210 14.90 -0.26 12.28
N VAL A 211 13.90 0.57 11.96
CA VAL A 211 14.05 1.70 11.03
C VAL A 211 15.12 2.68 11.54
N ALA A 212 15.16 2.94 12.84
CA ALA A 212 16.18 3.81 13.43
C ALA A 212 17.62 3.31 13.21
N THR A 213 17.84 1.99 13.08
CA THR A 213 19.16 1.42 12.80
C THR A 213 19.68 1.70 11.37
N ILE A 214 18.80 2.17 10.47
CA ILE A 214 19.20 2.53 9.09
C ILE A 214 20.05 3.79 9.08
N LYS A 215 19.81 4.72 10.01
CA LYS A 215 20.55 5.98 10.12
C LYS A 215 22.05 5.70 10.35
N GLY A 216 22.87 6.24 9.47
CA GLY A 216 24.32 6.06 9.54
C GLY A 216 24.85 4.71 9.02
N ALA A 217 24.01 3.87 8.44
CA ALA A 217 24.41 2.57 7.87
C ALA A 217 25.15 2.68 6.53
N GLY A 218 25.26 3.87 5.95
CA GLY A 218 26.00 4.10 4.69
C GLY A 218 25.33 3.51 3.45
N MET A 219 24.01 3.29 3.50
CA MET A 219 23.23 2.75 2.38
C MET A 219 22.71 3.87 1.48
N SER A 220 22.63 3.61 0.17
CA SER A 220 21.94 4.50 -0.76
C SER A 220 20.42 4.59 -0.45
N PRO A 221 19.74 5.71 -0.79
CA PRO A 221 18.35 5.94 -0.43
C PRO A 221 17.38 4.83 -0.85
N TRP A 222 17.57 4.21 -2.02
CA TRP A 222 16.73 3.10 -2.44
C TRP A 222 16.89 1.84 -1.58
N LYS A 223 18.13 1.53 -1.14
CA LYS A 223 18.38 0.43 -0.18
C LYS A 223 17.72 0.71 1.14
N GLN A 224 17.91 1.93 1.67
CA GLN A 224 17.24 2.37 2.90
C GLN A 224 15.72 2.20 2.80
N ALA A 225 15.10 2.65 1.68
CA ALA A 225 13.67 2.49 1.45
C ALA A 225 13.23 1.01 1.42
N MET A 226 14.01 0.12 0.79
CA MET A 226 13.71 -1.32 0.80
C MET A 226 13.73 -1.92 2.21
N PHE A 227 14.69 -1.51 3.04
CA PHE A 227 14.79 -1.96 4.44
C PHE A 227 13.63 -1.43 5.28
N VAL A 228 13.31 -0.14 5.18
CA VAL A 228 12.15 0.46 5.85
C VAL A 228 10.88 -0.31 5.50
N ASP A 229 10.62 -0.50 4.21
CA ASP A 229 9.44 -1.19 3.73
C ASP A 229 9.40 -2.66 4.16
N HIS A 230 10.55 -3.30 4.30
CA HIS A 230 10.66 -4.66 4.83
C HIS A 230 10.26 -4.72 6.30
N TYR A 231 10.78 -3.83 7.15
CA TYR A 231 10.44 -3.80 8.57
C TYR A 231 8.95 -3.48 8.80
N LEU A 232 8.38 -2.61 8.00
CA LEU A 232 6.94 -2.32 8.02
C LEU A 232 6.10 -3.52 7.56
N ALA A 233 6.55 -4.24 6.55
CA ALA A 233 5.88 -5.46 6.10
C ALA A 233 5.90 -6.56 7.16
N GLU A 234 7.03 -6.75 7.85
CA GLU A 234 7.11 -7.69 8.98
C GLU A 234 6.18 -7.29 10.14
N CYS A 235 6.06 -5.99 10.44
CA CYS A 235 5.11 -5.49 11.42
C CYS A 235 3.67 -5.93 11.11
N VAL A 236 3.24 -5.85 9.84
CA VAL A 236 1.91 -6.28 9.39
C VAL A 236 1.72 -7.79 9.56
N LEU A 237 2.75 -8.59 9.27
CA LEU A 237 2.71 -10.06 9.36
C LEU A 237 2.66 -10.56 10.81
N VAL A 238 3.50 -10.00 11.68
CA VAL A 238 3.56 -10.36 13.11
C VAL A 238 2.24 -10.06 13.80
N GLY A 239 1.53 -9.03 13.36
CA GLY A 239 0.19 -8.73 13.81
C GLY A 239 -0.85 -9.82 13.54
N GLY A 240 -0.52 -10.86 12.75
CA GLY A 240 -1.37 -12.03 12.48
C GLY A 240 -2.70 -11.72 11.77
N ALA A 241 -3.02 -10.45 11.60
CA ALA A 241 -4.29 -9.99 11.05
C ALA A 241 -4.31 -9.95 9.53
N ARG A 242 -3.14 -9.80 8.90
CA ARG A 242 -3.00 -9.67 7.43
C ARG A 242 -1.76 -10.40 6.91
N ARG A 243 -1.84 -10.84 5.65
CA ARG A 243 -0.67 -11.24 4.86
C ARG A 243 -0.06 -10.00 4.23
N SER A 244 1.26 -10.00 4.07
CA SER A 244 1.99 -8.96 3.34
C SER A 244 2.49 -9.56 2.04
N ALA A 245 2.22 -8.89 0.93
CA ALA A 245 2.73 -9.25 -0.39
C ALA A 245 3.25 -7.98 -1.06
N ARG A 246 4.51 -8.02 -1.52
CA ARG A 246 5.17 -6.88 -2.16
C ARG A 246 5.90 -7.33 -3.41
N ILE A 247 6.04 -6.41 -4.38
CA ILE A 247 7.04 -6.50 -5.43
C ILE A 247 7.90 -5.26 -5.45
N ALA A 248 9.20 -5.45 -5.58
CA ALA A 248 10.18 -4.40 -5.77
C ALA A 248 10.67 -4.45 -7.23
N THR A 249 10.68 -3.30 -7.89
CA THR A 249 11.22 -3.18 -9.25
C THR A 249 12.34 -2.15 -9.27
N LYS A 250 13.36 -2.37 -10.12
CA LYS A 250 14.41 -1.42 -10.42
C LYS A 250 14.77 -1.52 -11.90
N THR A 251 14.96 -0.38 -12.55
CA THR A 251 15.23 -0.39 -13.98
C THR A 251 16.65 -0.90 -14.29
N TRP A 252 16.80 -1.61 -15.40
CA TRP A 252 18.08 -2.18 -15.82
C TRP A 252 19.16 -1.12 -16.11
N THR A 253 18.76 0.12 -16.36
CA THR A 253 19.68 1.25 -16.62
C THR A 253 20.11 1.98 -15.36
N ASP A 254 19.55 1.64 -14.20
CA ASP A 254 19.91 2.27 -12.94
C ASP A 254 21.35 1.93 -12.56
N PRO A 255 22.15 2.90 -12.06
CA PRO A 255 23.57 2.68 -11.74
C PRO A 255 23.82 1.55 -10.73
N GLU A 256 22.89 1.36 -9.78
CA GLU A 256 22.99 0.34 -8.71
C GLU A 256 22.15 -0.92 -9.00
N VAL A 257 21.82 -1.21 -10.27
CA VAL A 257 20.99 -2.38 -10.62
C VAL A 257 21.66 -3.72 -10.21
N PHE A 258 22.98 -3.81 -10.23
CA PHE A 258 23.69 -5.04 -9.81
C PHE A 258 23.53 -5.29 -8.32
N ASP A 259 23.58 -4.25 -7.51
CA ASP A 259 23.32 -4.34 -6.07
C ASP A 259 21.88 -4.77 -5.79
N PHE A 260 20.92 -4.28 -6.58
CA PHE A 260 19.52 -4.70 -6.48
C PHE A 260 19.32 -6.18 -6.87
N ILE A 261 20.05 -6.68 -7.87
CA ILE A 261 20.02 -8.09 -8.26
C ILE A 261 20.49 -8.99 -7.11
N ASP A 262 21.51 -8.56 -6.39
CA ASP A 262 22.13 -9.35 -5.32
C ASP A 262 21.56 -9.09 -3.92
N ILE A 263 20.70 -8.09 -3.73
CA ILE A 263 20.31 -7.60 -2.40
C ILE A 263 19.59 -8.65 -1.53
N LYS A 264 18.93 -9.64 -2.14
CA LYS A 264 18.22 -10.71 -1.41
C LYS A 264 19.09 -11.94 -1.12
N ARG A 265 20.31 -11.99 -1.60
CA ARG A 265 21.22 -13.10 -1.30
C ARG A 265 21.44 -13.22 0.21
N GLY A 266 21.37 -14.43 0.73
CA GLY A 266 21.41 -14.69 2.16
C GLY A 266 20.06 -14.67 2.87
N GLY A 267 18.94 -14.54 2.14
CA GLY A 267 17.57 -14.73 2.66
C GLY A 267 16.97 -13.51 3.37
N PHE A 268 17.65 -12.37 3.40
CA PHE A 268 17.10 -11.12 3.91
C PHE A 268 16.23 -10.43 2.87
N LEU A 269 15.35 -9.52 3.27
CA LEU A 269 14.36 -8.84 2.40
C LEU A 269 13.34 -9.79 1.74
N TRP A 270 13.06 -10.92 2.36
CA TRP A 270 12.12 -11.94 1.89
C TRP A 270 10.67 -11.44 1.72
N SER A 271 10.32 -10.27 2.28
CA SER A 271 8.96 -9.73 2.24
C SER A 271 8.53 -9.16 0.88
N ALA A 272 9.43 -9.15 -0.11
CA ALA A 272 9.13 -8.68 -1.46
C ALA A 272 9.68 -9.66 -2.50
N ASN A 273 8.95 -9.87 -3.61
CA ASN A 273 9.52 -10.39 -4.85
C ASN A 273 10.32 -9.28 -5.53
N ASN A 274 11.44 -9.62 -6.15
CA ASN A 274 12.25 -8.64 -6.88
C ASN A 274 12.19 -8.90 -8.38
N SER A 275 12.09 -7.83 -9.18
CA SER A 275 12.15 -7.93 -10.65
C SER A 275 12.89 -6.73 -11.24
N VAL A 276 13.74 -7.01 -12.24
CA VAL A 276 14.40 -5.97 -13.01
C VAL A 276 13.48 -5.52 -14.15
N ALA A 277 13.23 -4.21 -14.19
CA ALA A 277 12.44 -3.60 -15.24
C ALA A 277 13.28 -3.42 -16.50
N VAL A 278 12.81 -3.98 -17.61
CA VAL A 278 13.52 -4.03 -18.89
C VAL A 278 12.68 -3.46 -20.04
N ASP A 279 13.33 -3.13 -21.14
CA ASP A 279 12.72 -2.57 -22.35
C ASP A 279 13.25 -3.24 -23.62
N GLU A 280 12.83 -2.76 -24.79
CA GLU A 280 13.31 -3.26 -26.09
C GLU A 280 14.81 -3.07 -26.28
N LYS A 281 15.41 -2.04 -25.68
CA LYS A 281 16.87 -1.80 -25.80
C LYS A 281 17.64 -2.86 -25.02
N PHE A 282 17.13 -3.26 -23.87
CA PHE A 282 17.68 -4.36 -23.07
C PHE A 282 17.69 -5.65 -23.90
N TRP A 283 16.56 -6.05 -24.47
CA TRP A 283 16.44 -7.30 -25.23
C TRP A 283 17.28 -7.35 -26.49
N LYS A 284 17.54 -6.20 -27.14
CA LYS A 284 18.42 -6.13 -28.30
C LYS A 284 19.89 -6.41 -27.98
N GLN A 285 20.28 -6.46 -26.73
CA GLN A 285 21.60 -6.81 -26.22
C GLN A 285 22.77 -6.10 -26.95
N ARG A 286 22.54 -4.86 -27.37
CA ARG A 286 23.54 -4.08 -28.12
C ARG A 286 24.60 -3.45 -27.25
N SER A 287 24.32 -3.21 -25.98
CA SER A 287 25.26 -2.67 -25.02
C SER A 287 25.92 -3.76 -24.18
N ASN A 288 27.16 -3.54 -23.79
CA ASN A 288 27.84 -4.42 -22.85
C ASN A 288 27.15 -4.44 -21.49
N HIS A 289 26.52 -3.32 -21.10
CA HIS A 289 25.78 -3.21 -19.85
C HIS A 289 24.55 -4.14 -19.83
N SER A 290 23.72 -4.14 -20.90
CA SER A 290 22.54 -5.01 -20.97
C SER A 290 22.90 -6.50 -20.91
N LYS A 291 24.02 -6.90 -21.53
CA LYS A 291 24.54 -8.27 -21.46
C LYS A 291 24.93 -8.64 -20.05
N LYS A 292 25.72 -7.79 -19.37
CA LYS A 292 26.14 -8.03 -17.98
C LYS A 292 24.96 -8.09 -17.00
N VAL A 293 23.95 -7.23 -17.18
CA VAL A 293 22.74 -7.27 -16.35
C VAL A 293 21.99 -8.58 -16.57
N LEU A 294 21.84 -9.04 -17.83
CA LEU A 294 21.19 -10.32 -18.11
C LEU A 294 21.94 -11.48 -17.46
N GLU A 295 23.26 -11.51 -17.62
CA GLU A 295 24.13 -12.53 -17.02
C GLU A 295 24.01 -12.54 -15.47
N ALA A 296 24.00 -11.37 -14.85
CA ALA A 296 23.85 -11.22 -13.40
C ALA A 296 22.49 -11.74 -12.91
N ILE A 297 21.40 -11.42 -13.59
CA ILE A 297 20.06 -11.90 -13.25
C ILE A 297 19.99 -13.42 -13.37
N MET A 298 20.46 -13.96 -14.50
CA MET A 298 20.45 -15.41 -14.74
C MET A 298 21.27 -16.16 -13.71
N LYS A 299 22.46 -15.61 -13.36
CA LYS A 299 23.34 -16.19 -12.33
C LYS A 299 22.67 -16.16 -10.95
N ALA A 300 22.12 -15.02 -10.52
CA ALA A 300 21.46 -14.89 -9.21
C ALA A 300 20.28 -15.85 -9.10
N SER A 301 19.39 -15.85 -10.10
CA SER A 301 18.22 -16.73 -10.15
C SER A 301 18.59 -18.22 -10.11
N TYR A 302 19.66 -18.62 -10.80
CA TYR A 302 20.14 -19.99 -10.81
C TYR A 302 20.79 -20.39 -9.47
N GLU A 303 21.68 -19.55 -8.93
CA GLU A 303 22.39 -19.85 -7.69
C GLU A 303 21.47 -19.89 -6.47
N ASP A 304 20.50 -18.99 -6.40
CA ASP A 304 19.54 -18.95 -5.29
C ASP A 304 18.40 -19.97 -5.45
N GLY A 305 18.20 -20.49 -6.65
CA GLY A 305 17.14 -21.48 -6.95
C GLY A 305 15.72 -20.97 -6.75
N THR A 306 15.53 -19.63 -6.67
CA THR A 306 14.26 -18.99 -6.36
C THR A 306 13.52 -18.43 -7.57
N GLY A 307 14.22 -18.28 -8.72
CA GLY A 307 13.70 -17.56 -9.88
C GLY A 307 13.72 -16.05 -9.73
N GLU A 308 14.36 -15.52 -8.69
CA GLU A 308 14.52 -14.08 -8.44
C GLU A 308 15.94 -13.60 -8.68
N PRO A 309 16.12 -12.36 -9.16
CA PRO A 309 15.07 -11.45 -9.63
C PRO A 309 14.45 -11.91 -10.95
N GLY A 310 13.14 -11.62 -11.12
CA GLY A 310 12.44 -11.80 -12.38
C GLY A 310 12.67 -10.64 -13.36
N PHE A 311 11.97 -10.69 -14.49
CA PHE A 311 11.94 -9.64 -15.52
C PHE A 311 10.55 -9.01 -15.63
N ILE A 312 10.48 -7.69 -15.71
CA ILE A 312 9.27 -6.95 -16.07
C ILE A 312 9.53 -6.15 -17.33
N ASN A 313 8.86 -6.50 -18.44
CA ASN A 313 8.98 -5.77 -19.70
C ASN A 313 8.09 -4.52 -19.68
N GLN A 314 8.59 -3.45 -19.09
CA GLN A 314 7.84 -2.20 -18.91
C GLN A 314 7.43 -1.54 -20.22
N HIS A 315 8.20 -1.70 -21.28
CA HIS A 315 7.83 -1.16 -22.60
C HIS A 315 6.49 -1.73 -23.07
N ARG A 316 6.25 -3.02 -22.86
CA ARG A 316 4.99 -3.66 -23.25
C ARG A 316 3.82 -3.31 -22.34
N LEU A 317 4.08 -2.99 -21.07
CA LEU A 317 3.03 -2.59 -20.13
C LEU A 317 2.38 -1.25 -20.52
N VAL A 318 3.14 -0.35 -21.18
CA VAL A 318 2.67 1.00 -21.55
C VAL A 318 2.34 1.15 -23.04
N GLN A 319 2.61 0.14 -23.87
CA GLN A 319 2.54 0.23 -25.33
C GLN A 319 1.13 0.58 -25.87
N ASN A 320 0.09 0.32 -25.12
CA ASN A 320 -1.31 0.57 -25.50
C ASN A 320 -2.02 1.54 -24.55
N ASP A 321 -1.28 2.29 -23.75
CA ASP A 321 -1.85 3.18 -22.75
C ASP A 321 -2.08 4.58 -23.37
N GLU A 322 -3.09 4.69 -24.23
CA GLU A 322 -3.45 5.93 -24.92
C GLU A 322 -4.03 7.02 -24.00
N GLY A 323 -4.38 6.69 -22.77
CA GLY A 323 -5.04 7.59 -21.82
C GLY A 323 -4.15 8.13 -20.71
N TYR A 324 -2.86 7.80 -20.70
CA TYR A 324 -2.00 8.00 -19.56
C TYR A 324 -1.21 9.32 -19.58
N ASP A 325 -1.93 10.43 -19.52
CA ASP A 325 -1.35 11.78 -19.35
C ASP A 325 -1.14 12.19 -17.89
N GLY A 326 -1.27 11.23 -16.94
CA GLY A 326 -1.49 11.47 -15.53
C GLY A 326 -0.45 12.32 -14.82
N TYR A 327 0.81 12.31 -15.28
CA TYR A 327 1.92 13.00 -14.58
C TYR A 327 2.72 13.94 -15.48
N GLN A 328 2.21 14.26 -16.64
CA GLN A 328 2.92 15.18 -17.57
C GLN A 328 3.15 16.56 -16.96
N ASP A 329 2.26 17.00 -16.05
CA ASP A 329 2.40 18.27 -15.34
C ASP A 329 3.22 18.18 -14.04
N GLY A 330 3.65 16.99 -13.63
CA GLY A 330 4.43 16.76 -12.41
C GLY A 330 3.71 17.13 -11.11
N LYS A 331 2.37 17.21 -11.14
CA LYS A 331 1.56 17.54 -9.97
C LYS A 331 0.96 16.29 -9.35
N TYR A 332 1.07 16.19 -8.04
CA TYR A 332 0.40 15.15 -7.28
C TYR A 332 -1.06 15.54 -7.01
N ALA A 333 -2.00 14.65 -7.35
CA ALA A 333 -3.40 14.89 -7.06
C ALA A 333 -3.78 14.48 -5.64
N GLU A 334 -4.36 15.42 -4.90
CA GLU A 334 -4.79 15.21 -3.53
C GLU A 334 -6.14 14.51 -3.43
N SER A 335 -6.33 13.71 -2.39
CA SER A 335 -7.62 13.15 -2.02
C SER A 335 -8.54 14.21 -1.40
N GLU A 336 -9.85 14.06 -1.53
CA GLU A 336 -10.81 14.92 -0.84
C GLU A 336 -10.83 14.69 0.68
N LYS A 337 -10.53 13.45 1.09
CA LYS A 337 -10.55 13.01 2.49
C LYS A 337 -9.22 13.26 3.20
N TYR A 338 -8.12 13.17 2.47
CA TYR A 338 -6.79 13.38 3.00
C TYR A 338 -6.17 14.63 2.41
N LYS A 339 -5.87 15.57 3.27
CA LYS A 339 -5.13 16.79 2.90
C LYS A 339 -3.74 16.68 3.53
N PRO A 340 -2.73 16.27 2.75
CA PRO A 340 -1.39 16.17 3.27
C PRO A 340 -0.89 17.52 3.77
N LEU A 341 -0.02 17.50 4.77
CA LEU A 341 0.72 18.67 5.21
C LEU A 341 1.52 19.25 4.02
N ASP A 342 1.81 20.55 4.03
CA ASP A 342 2.57 21.19 2.94
C ASP A 342 3.93 20.49 2.68
N ARG A 343 4.54 19.94 3.72
CA ARG A 343 5.77 19.14 3.66
C ARG A 343 5.57 17.86 2.87
N THR A 344 4.50 17.12 3.17
CA THR A 344 4.13 15.89 2.46
C THR A 344 3.84 16.19 0.99
N ARG A 345 3.14 17.30 0.68
CA ARG A 345 2.90 17.74 -0.70
C ARG A 345 4.19 17.97 -1.48
N LYS A 346 5.20 18.58 -0.85
CA LYS A 346 6.50 18.81 -1.50
C LYS A 346 7.17 17.50 -1.88
N MET A 347 7.19 16.51 -0.99
CA MET A 347 7.74 15.18 -1.27
C MET A 347 6.96 14.47 -2.38
N LEU A 348 5.63 14.44 -2.29
CA LEU A 348 4.78 13.78 -3.29
C LEU A 348 4.87 14.46 -4.67
N SER A 349 4.98 15.79 -4.71
CA SER A 349 5.22 16.54 -5.95
C SER A 349 6.61 16.28 -6.54
N HIS A 350 7.62 16.04 -5.71
CA HIS A 350 8.95 15.62 -6.17
C HIS A 350 8.87 14.24 -6.83
N LEU A 351 8.24 13.27 -6.17
CA LEU A 351 8.00 11.93 -6.73
C LEU A 351 7.21 11.99 -8.04
N ALA A 352 6.17 12.84 -8.12
CA ALA A 352 5.37 13.01 -9.34
C ALA A 352 6.19 13.57 -10.52
N ARG A 353 7.06 14.55 -10.28
CA ARG A 353 7.96 15.06 -11.33
C ARG A 353 8.92 13.99 -11.83
N ASN A 354 9.50 13.21 -10.92
CA ASN A 354 10.42 12.15 -11.30
C ASN A 354 9.71 11.03 -12.06
N ALA A 355 8.51 10.64 -11.63
CA ALA A 355 7.68 9.68 -12.38
C ALA A 355 7.32 10.20 -13.78
N GLY A 356 6.98 11.49 -13.91
CA GLY A 356 6.66 12.14 -15.19
C GLY A 356 7.84 12.19 -16.19
N SER A 357 9.08 12.10 -15.69
CA SER A 357 10.28 12.04 -16.53
C SER A 357 10.63 10.61 -17.00
N LYS A 358 9.96 9.60 -16.49
CA LYS A 358 10.22 8.21 -16.86
C LYS A 358 9.65 7.89 -18.24
N PRO A 359 10.31 7.00 -19.00
CA PRO A 359 9.76 6.48 -20.26
C PRO A 359 8.56 5.53 -20.01
N TYR A 360 8.28 5.20 -18.78
CA TYR A 360 7.16 4.38 -18.33
C TYR A 360 6.70 4.86 -16.96
N SER A 361 5.41 4.80 -16.74
CA SER A 361 4.78 5.24 -15.50
C SER A 361 4.05 4.13 -14.77
N GLN A 362 4.13 2.90 -15.27
CA GLN A 362 3.45 1.73 -14.72
C GLN A 362 4.42 0.69 -14.19
N ILE A 363 4.04 0.06 -13.09
CA ILE A 363 4.73 -1.06 -12.46
C ILE A 363 3.72 -2.17 -12.13
N PRO A 364 4.15 -3.43 -12.02
CA PRO A 364 3.23 -4.51 -11.72
C PRO A 364 2.83 -4.51 -10.24
N ASN A 365 1.72 -5.20 -9.97
CA ASN A 365 1.39 -5.66 -8.63
C ASN A 365 2.26 -6.87 -8.24
N PRO A 366 2.23 -7.34 -6.97
CA PRO A 366 3.08 -8.44 -6.49
C PRO A 366 2.98 -9.76 -7.27
N CYS A 367 1.84 -10.04 -7.89
CA CYS A 367 1.63 -11.26 -8.68
C CYS A 367 2.01 -11.08 -10.16
N GLY A 368 2.24 -9.85 -10.62
CA GLY A 368 2.65 -9.54 -11.98
C GLY A 368 1.54 -9.61 -13.04
N GLU A 369 0.27 -9.82 -12.64
CA GLU A 369 -0.85 -9.99 -13.58
C GLU A 369 -1.48 -8.68 -14.03
N ILE A 370 -1.23 -7.59 -13.33
CA ILE A 370 -1.76 -6.27 -13.67
C ILE A 370 -0.69 -5.20 -13.51
N SER A 371 -0.65 -4.25 -14.41
CA SER A 371 0.16 -3.05 -14.30
C SER A 371 -0.68 -1.89 -13.77
N LEU A 372 -0.08 -1.14 -12.84
CA LEU A 372 -0.71 -0.03 -12.16
C LEU A 372 0.24 1.17 -12.20
N ASN A 373 -0.32 2.37 -12.04
CA ASN A 373 0.48 3.57 -11.96
C ASN A 373 1.49 3.53 -10.81
N MET A 374 2.76 3.89 -11.06
CA MET A 374 3.84 3.79 -10.07
C MET A 374 3.65 4.71 -8.85
N LEU A 375 2.91 5.81 -8.98
CA LEU A 375 2.62 6.71 -7.85
C LEU A 375 1.45 6.25 -6.98
N GLY A 376 0.56 5.44 -7.53
CA GLY A 376 -0.59 4.90 -6.83
C GLY A 376 -1.65 4.41 -7.82
N GLY A 377 -1.86 3.11 -7.87
CA GLY A 377 -2.92 2.46 -8.60
C GLY A 377 -3.58 1.43 -7.72
N TYR A 378 -4.89 1.19 -7.89
CA TYR A 378 -5.65 0.23 -7.11
C TYR A 378 -6.44 -0.70 -8.04
N CYS A 379 -6.43 -1.97 -7.67
CA CYS A 379 -7.12 -3.02 -8.37
C CYS A 379 -8.13 -3.69 -7.42
N VAL A 380 -9.31 -4.01 -7.93
CA VAL A 380 -10.31 -4.83 -7.25
C VAL A 380 -10.59 -6.06 -8.07
N ILE A 381 -10.82 -7.19 -7.40
CA ILE A 381 -10.97 -8.49 -8.05
C ILE A 381 -12.37 -9.06 -7.74
N GLY A 382 -12.93 -9.71 -8.74
CA GLY A 382 -14.10 -10.56 -8.64
C GLY A 382 -14.01 -11.69 -9.64
N ASP A 383 -14.56 -12.83 -9.30
CA ASP A 383 -14.55 -14.04 -10.13
C ASP A 383 -15.94 -14.33 -10.66
N VAL A 384 -16.02 -14.71 -11.94
CA VAL A 384 -17.22 -15.29 -12.52
C VAL A 384 -16.92 -16.76 -12.79
N VAL A 385 -17.81 -17.64 -12.31
CA VAL A 385 -17.68 -19.10 -12.44
C VAL A 385 -18.85 -19.60 -13.29
N PRO A 386 -18.73 -19.63 -14.61
CA PRO A 386 -19.82 -20.00 -15.51
C PRO A 386 -20.40 -21.38 -15.23
N TYR A 387 -19.60 -22.30 -14.69
CA TYR A 387 -20.02 -23.64 -14.31
C TYR A 387 -21.23 -23.68 -13.35
N PHE A 388 -21.34 -22.66 -12.48
CA PHE A 388 -22.48 -22.57 -11.55
C PHE A 388 -23.65 -21.74 -12.09
N ALA A 389 -23.57 -21.25 -13.31
CA ALA A 389 -24.69 -20.60 -13.97
C ALA A 389 -25.62 -21.69 -14.60
N PRO A 390 -26.93 -21.64 -14.35
CA PRO A 390 -27.87 -22.67 -14.88
C PRO A 390 -27.94 -22.70 -16.40
N THR A 391 -27.74 -21.53 -17.05
CA THR A 391 -27.81 -21.36 -18.50
C THR A 391 -26.68 -20.46 -18.99
N LEU A 392 -26.45 -20.42 -20.32
CA LEU A 392 -25.49 -19.47 -20.92
C LEU A 392 -25.91 -18.02 -20.66
N ASP A 393 -27.20 -17.73 -20.75
CA ASP A 393 -27.73 -16.37 -20.47
C ASP A 393 -27.46 -15.96 -19.03
N ASP A 394 -27.62 -16.89 -18.05
CA ASP A 394 -27.24 -16.63 -16.65
C ASP A 394 -25.73 -16.40 -16.50
N ALA A 395 -24.90 -17.07 -17.26
CA ALA A 395 -23.45 -16.84 -17.23
C ALA A 395 -23.10 -15.43 -17.76
N GLU A 396 -23.69 -15.03 -18.91
CA GLU A 396 -23.52 -13.67 -19.43
C GLU A 396 -24.04 -12.60 -18.47
N GLU A 397 -25.19 -12.87 -17.83
CA GLU A 397 -25.74 -11.96 -16.83
C GLU A 397 -24.79 -11.79 -15.64
N ALA A 398 -24.17 -12.89 -15.18
CA ALA A 398 -23.16 -12.86 -14.12
C ALA A 398 -21.93 -12.02 -14.48
N PHE A 399 -21.40 -12.15 -15.71
CA PHE A 399 -20.29 -11.32 -16.20
C PHE A 399 -20.66 -9.82 -16.21
N ARG A 400 -21.84 -9.48 -16.74
CA ARG A 400 -22.32 -8.09 -16.77
C ARG A 400 -22.55 -7.52 -15.36
N ALA A 401 -23.06 -8.35 -14.46
CA ALA A 401 -23.26 -7.96 -13.05
C ALA A 401 -21.92 -7.72 -12.35
N MET A 402 -20.95 -8.63 -12.56
CA MET A 402 -19.60 -8.49 -11.99
C MET A 402 -18.90 -7.21 -12.48
N ALA A 403 -18.92 -6.96 -13.79
CA ALA A 403 -18.32 -5.74 -14.35
C ALA A 403 -18.90 -4.47 -13.69
N ARG A 404 -20.24 -4.39 -13.59
CA ARG A 404 -20.90 -3.25 -12.91
C ARG A 404 -20.52 -3.17 -11.43
N ALA A 405 -20.42 -4.31 -10.74
CA ALA A 405 -20.04 -4.37 -9.34
C ALA A 405 -18.62 -3.85 -9.11
N LEU A 406 -17.66 -4.23 -9.95
CA LEU A 406 -16.27 -3.76 -9.87
C LEU A 406 -16.14 -2.28 -10.20
N ILE A 407 -16.85 -1.78 -11.25
CA ILE A 407 -16.89 -0.36 -11.60
C ILE A 407 -17.41 0.49 -10.41
N ARG A 408 -18.41 0.01 -9.68
CA ARG A 408 -18.92 0.71 -8.49
C ARG A 408 -17.87 0.82 -7.41
N VAL A 409 -17.13 -0.26 -7.14
CA VAL A 409 -16.04 -0.24 -6.15
C VAL A 409 -14.93 0.70 -6.60
N ASN A 410 -14.53 0.66 -7.87
CA ASN A 410 -13.54 1.60 -8.43
C ASN A 410 -13.99 3.06 -8.38
N SER A 411 -15.28 3.32 -8.24
CA SER A 411 -15.82 4.67 -8.08
C SER A 411 -15.86 5.17 -6.62
N MET A 412 -15.42 4.37 -5.65
CA MET A 412 -15.33 4.78 -4.24
C MET A 412 -14.24 5.83 -4.03
N ASP A 413 -14.34 6.55 -2.92
CA ASP A 413 -13.31 7.53 -2.55
C ASP A 413 -12.08 6.83 -1.97
N CYS A 414 -10.91 7.34 -2.36
CA CYS A 414 -9.61 6.93 -1.83
C CYS A 414 -9.16 7.86 -0.71
N LEU A 415 -8.39 7.34 0.26
CA LEU A 415 -7.84 8.18 1.31
C LEU A 415 -6.65 8.98 0.80
N TYR A 416 -5.67 8.33 0.16
CA TYR A 416 -4.36 8.95 -0.09
C TYR A 416 -4.16 9.56 -1.49
N SER A 417 -4.92 9.17 -2.52
CA SER A 417 -4.67 9.70 -3.86
C SER A 417 -5.91 9.83 -4.74
N ARG A 418 -6.12 11.01 -5.32
CA ARG A 418 -7.08 11.22 -6.42
C ARG A 418 -6.60 10.64 -7.74
N GLU A 419 -5.27 10.46 -7.91
CA GLU A 419 -4.71 9.85 -9.11
C GLU A 419 -5.25 8.44 -9.30
N VAL A 420 -5.35 7.66 -8.22
CA VAL A 420 -6.00 6.36 -8.26
C VAL A 420 -7.42 6.43 -8.81
N LYS A 421 -8.19 7.44 -8.40
CA LYS A 421 -9.55 7.66 -8.90
C LYS A 421 -9.58 8.05 -10.37
N ARG A 422 -8.57 8.77 -10.85
CA ARG A 422 -8.42 9.18 -12.25
C ARG A 422 -8.00 7.99 -13.12
N THR A 423 -6.96 7.27 -12.73
CA THR A 423 -6.47 6.09 -13.46
C THR A 423 -7.53 4.98 -13.51
N ASN A 424 -8.23 4.72 -12.42
CA ASN A 424 -9.30 3.72 -12.38
C ASN A 424 -10.56 4.10 -13.19
N ARG A 425 -10.63 5.31 -13.76
CA ARG A 425 -11.70 5.71 -14.70
C ARG A 425 -11.33 5.47 -16.15
N ILE A 426 -10.07 5.31 -16.43
CA ILE A 426 -9.51 5.14 -17.77
C ILE A 426 -9.33 3.66 -18.10
N GLY A 427 -9.05 2.82 -17.09
CA GLY A 427 -8.82 1.37 -17.21
C GLY A 427 -10.07 0.50 -17.13
#